data_788c3a7c9d3ee61b42bb161768e78000
#
_entry.id   788c3a7c9d3ee61b42bb161768e78000
#
_cell.length_a   1.000
_cell.length_b   1.000
_cell.length_c   1.000
_cell.angle_alpha   90.00
_cell.angle_beta   90.00
_cell.angle_gamma   90.00
#
_symmetry.space_group_name_H-M   'P 1'
#
loop_
_entity.id
_entity.type
_entity.pdbx_description
1 polymer ?
#
loop_
_entity_poly.entity_id
_entity_poly.type
_entity_poly.pdbx_seq_one_letter_code
_entity_poly.pdbx_strand_id
1 'polypeptide(L)'
;MDIRQVTETIAMIEEQNFDVRTITMGISLLDCIDPDIDKAAEKVYNKIVTKAKDLVAVGDEIAAELGIPIVNKRVSVTPISIIGAATNATDYVPFAKALDRAAKEIGINFIGGFSALVQKGYQKGDEILINSIPRALAETDFVCSSVNIGSTKTGINMTAVRDMGHIIKEASEADPMGPGKLVVFANAVEDNPFMAGAFHGVGEADVVINVGVSGPGVVQRAIEKVPGASFDVLAETVKKTAFKITRVGQLVGQMASERLGVEFGIVDLSLAPTPAVGDSVARVLEAMGLEVVGTHGTTAALALLNDQVKKGGIMACNQVGGLSGAFIPVSEDEGMIAAVQSGHINLEKLEAMTAICSVGLDMIAIPADTPATTIAAMIADEAAIGVINQKTTAVRIIPYGKEGDMLELGGLLGSAPVMKVNKASSADFIARGGQIPAPVHSFKN
;
A
#
# COMPACT_ATOMS: atom_id res chain seq x y z
N MET A 1 -1.85 30.31 -18.12
CA MET A 1 -0.82 29.68 -17.26
C MET A 1 0.41 30.58 -17.34
N ASP A 2 0.98 30.99 -16.19
CA ASP A 2 2.20 31.83 -16.17
C ASP A 2 3.39 30.95 -16.63
N ILE A 3 4.32 31.53 -17.43
CA ILE A 3 5.52 30.87 -17.91
C ILE A 3 6.31 30.23 -16.74
N ARG A 4 6.33 30.88 -15.58
CA ARG A 4 6.96 30.36 -14.38
C ARG A 4 6.34 29.04 -13.90
N GLN A 5 5.03 28.92 -13.96
CA GLN A 5 4.32 27.70 -13.57
C GLN A 5 4.60 26.56 -14.55
N VAL A 6 4.71 26.86 -15.85
CA VAL A 6 5.10 25.86 -16.87
C VAL A 6 6.52 25.36 -16.61
N THR A 7 7.48 26.28 -16.41
CA THR A 7 8.87 25.90 -16.12
C THR A 7 8.99 25.10 -14.83
N GLU A 8 8.22 25.46 -13.79
CA GLU A 8 8.21 24.71 -12.53
C GLU A 8 7.68 23.28 -12.72
N THR A 9 6.61 23.12 -13.50
CA THR A 9 6.04 21.77 -13.78
C THR A 9 7.03 20.91 -14.57
N ILE A 10 7.72 21.49 -15.56
CA ILE A 10 8.75 20.78 -16.33
C ILE A 10 9.89 20.34 -15.40
N ALA A 11 10.38 21.21 -14.53
CA ALA A 11 11.42 20.87 -13.56
C ALA A 11 10.98 19.77 -12.58
N MET A 12 9.70 19.76 -12.15
CA MET A 12 9.18 18.69 -11.30
C MET A 12 9.26 17.32 -11.97
N ILE A 13 9.01 17.26 -13.28
CA ILE A 13 9.01 16.00 -14.05
C ILE A 13 10.44 15.59 -14.41
N GLU A 14 11.22 16.48 -15.05
CA GLU A 14 12.52 16.14 -15.62
C GLU A 14 13.65 16.03 -14.59
N GLU A 15 13.59 16.83 -13.51
CA GLU A 15 14.70 16.96 -12.54
C GLU A 15 14.37 16.42 -11.14
N GLN A 16 13.08 16.23 -10.80
CA GLN A 16 12.64 15.97 -9.43
C GLN A 16 11.82 14.67 -9.28
N ASN A 17 11.87 13.81 -10.29
CA ASN A 17 11.19 12.48 -10.30
C ASN A 17 9.70 12.54 -9.97
N PHE A 18 8.98 13.59 -10.40
CA PHE A 18 7.55 13.66 -10.24
C PHE A 18 6.85 12.67 -11.17
N ASP A 19 5.99 11.83 -10.61
CA ASP A 19 5.16 10.91 -11.39
C ASP A 19 3.71 10.84 -10.86
N VAL A 20 2.82 10.41 -11.75
CA VAL A 20 1.56 9.80 -11.35
C VAL A 20 1.84 8.33 -11.16
N ARG A 21 1.95 7.90 -9.90
CA ARG A 21 2.37 6.55 -9.56
C ARG A 21 1.41 5.49 -10.09
N THR A 22 0.12 5.79 -10.06
CA THR A 22 -0.88 4.83 -10.56
C THR A 22 -2.21 5.49 -10.92
N ILE A 23 -2.85 4.93 -11.94
CA ILE A 23 -4.31 5.00 -12.14
C ILE A 23 -4.86 3.62 -11.79
N THR A 24 -5.78 3.55 -10.83
CA THR A 24 -6.37 2.29 -10.37
C THR A 24 -7.87 2.31 -10.60
N MET A 25 -8.37 1.35 -11.39
CA MET A 25 -9.81 1.16 -11.58
C MET A 25 -10.35 0.23 -10.52
N GLY A 26 -11.26 0.73 -9.68
CA GLY A 26 -12.04 -0.07 -8.74
C GLY A 26 -13.26 -0.64 -9.44
N ILE A 27 -13.53 -1.95 -9.29
CA ILE A 27 -14.64 -2.65 -9.94
C ILE A 27 -15.40 -3.49 -8.92
N SER A 28 -16.70 -3.21 -8.76
CA SER A 28 -17.58 -4.07 -7.97
C SER A 28 -17.80 -5.42 -8.67
N LEU A 29 -17.74 -6.50 -7.91
CA LEU A 29 -18.00 -7.86 -8.40
C LEU A 29 -19.28 -8.47 -7.83
N LEU A 30 -20.12 -7.69 -7.18
CA LEU A 30 -21.32 -8.21 -6.50
C LEU A 30 -22.33 -8.86 -7.46
N ASP A 31 -22.37 -8.44 -8.71
CA ASP A 31 -23.18 -9.03 -9.78
C ASP A 31 -22.55 -10.28 -10.43
N CYS A 32 -21.31 -10.64 -10.04
CA CYS A 32 -20.61 -11.83 -10.51
C CYS A 32 -20.89 -13.07 -9.66
N ILE A 33 -21.69 -12.96 -8.61
CA ILE A 33 -22.01 -14.06 -7.69
C ILE A 33 -22.69 -15.22 -8.45
N ASP A 34 -22.22 -16.45 -8.18
CA ASP A 34 -22.78 -17.70 -8.68
C ASP A 34 -22.42 -18.84 -7.71
N PRO A 35 -23.33 -19.81 -7.43
CA PRO A 35 -22.99 -20.97 -6.61
C PRO A 35 -21.90 -21.88 -7.18
N ASP A 36 -21.74 -21.87 -8.50
CA ASP A 36 -20.70 -22.57 -9.25
C ASP A 36 -19.47 -21.65 -9.37
N ILE A 37 -18.34 -22.07 -8.80
CA ILE A 37 -17.13 -21.26 -8.77
C ILE A 37 -16.56 -20.97 -10.17
N ASP A 38 -16.66 -21.92 -11.10
CA ASP A 38 -16.12 -21.72 -12.45
C ASP A 38 -16.94 -20.69 -13.21
N LYS A 39 -18.25 -20.67 -13.02
CA LYS A 39 -19.14 -19.64 -13.57
C LYS A 39 -18.91 -18.30 -12.92
N ALA A 40 -18.76 -18.25 -11.59
CA ALA A 40 -18.44 -17.01 -10.88
C ALA A 40 -17.09 -16.43 -11.36
N ALA A 41 -16.06 -17.26 -11.44
CA ALA A 41 -14.73 -16.85 -11.92
C ALA A 41 -14.78 -16.35 -13.37
N GLU A 42 -15.55 -16.97 -14.25
CA GLU A 42 -15.71 -16.51 -15.64
C GLU A 42 -16.49 -15.18 -15.72
N LYS A 43 -17.53 -14.98 -14.88
CA LYS A 43 -18.21 -13.67 -14.77
C LYS A 43 -17.24 -12.57 -14.30
N VAL A 44 -16.40 -12.87 -13.30
CA VAL A 44 -15.36 -11.96 -12.79
C VAL A 44 -14.41 -11.55 -13.90
N TYR A 45 -13.85 -12.54 -14.61
CA TYR A 45 -12.97 -12.29 -15.74
C TYR A 45 -13.62 -11.40 -16.81
N ASN A 46 -14.82 -11.77 -17.26
CA ASN A 46 -15.53 -11.05 -18.31
C ASN A 46 -15.87 -9.61 -17.91
N LYS A 47 -16.27 -9.37 -16.64
CA LYS A 47 -16.57 -8.02 -16.15
C LYS A 47 -15.31 -7.16 -16.13
N ILE A 48 -14.19 -7.67 -15.61
CA ILE A 48 -12.93 -6.92 -15.54
C ILE A 48 -12.44 -6.56 -16.95
N VAL A 49 -12.38 -7.54 -17.87
CA VAL A 49 -11.93 -7.29 -19.24
C VAL A 49 -12.84 -6.27 -19.94
N THR A 50 -14.16 -6.37 -19.75
CA THR A 50 -15.10 -5.44 -20.36
C THR A 50 -14.96 -4.02 -19.84
N LYS A 51 -14.81 -3.86 -18.50
CA LYS A 51 -14.77 -2.54 -17.85
C LYS A 51 -13.42 -1.85 -17.99
N ALA A 52 -12.32 -2.61 -17.93
CA ALA A 52 -10.98 -2.06 -17.90
C ALA A 52 -10.20 -2.16 -19.23
N LYS A 53 -10.84 -2.59 -20.33
CA LYS A 53 -10.19 -2.78 -21.65
C LYS A 53 -9.42 -1.56 -22.16
N ASP A 54 -9.90 -0.36 -21.87
CA ASP A 54 -9.34 0.89 -22.36
C ASP A 54 -8.43 1.60 -21.33
N LEU A 55 -8.29 1.02 -20.10
CA LEU A 55 -7.57 1.65 -18.99
C LEU A 55 -6.12 1.98 -19.32
N VAL A 56 -5.40 1.03 -19.93
CA VAL A 56 -3.98 1.19 -20.27
C VAL A 56 -3.81 2.23 -21.36
N ALA A 57 -4.59 2.13 -22.44
CA ALA A 57 -4.53 3.06 -23.57
C ALA A 57 -4.83 4.50 -23.12
N VAL A 58 -5.91 4.70 -22.35
CA VAL A 58 -6.28 6.03 -21.81
C VAL A 58 -5.19 6.57 -20.88
N GLY A 59 -4.60 5.71 -20.02
CA GLY A 59 -3.49 6.13 -19.18
C GLY A 59 -2.26 6.60 -19.98
N ASP A 60 -1.91 5.88 -21.03
CA ASP A 60 -0.78 6.23 -21.90
C ASP A 60 -1.06 7.51 -22.74
N GLU A 61 -2.28 7.70 -23.22
CA GLU A 61 -2.69 8.94 -23.90
C GLU A 61 -2.60 10.15 -22.98
N ILE A 62 -3.09 10.06 -21.74
CA ILE A 62 -3.01 11.15 -20.76
C ILE A 62 -1.54 11.45 -20.42
N ALA A 63 -0.72 10.43 -20.22
CA ALA A 63 0.70 10.59 -19.96
C ALA A 63 1.40 11.34 -21.10
N ALA A 64 1.11 10.97 -22.35
CA ALA A 64 1.68 11.62 -23.54
C ALA A 64 1.20 13.07 -23.69
N GLU A 65 -0.08 13.34 -23.43
CA GLU A 65 -0.67 14.69 -23.55
C GLU A 65 -0.11 15.66 -22.51
N LEU A 66 0.04 15.20 -21.26
CA LEU A 66 0.52 16.03 -20.15
C LEU A 66 2.05 16.06 -20.04
N GLY A 67 2.75 15.14 -20.71
CA GLY A 67 4.20 14.93 -20.53
C GLY A 67 4.56 14.40 -19.13
N ILE A 68 3.61 13.80 -18.40
CA ILE A 68 3.79 13.30 -17.03
C ILE A 68 3.71 11.77 -17.06
N PRO A 69 4.73 11.05 -16.56
CA PRO A 69 4.67 9.58 -16.51
C PRO A 69 3.50 9.10 -15.64
N ILE A 70 2.70 8.16 -16.17
CA ILE A 70 1.74 7.37 -15.40
C ILE A 70 2.31 5.95 -15.33
N VAL A 71 2.97 5.66 -14.20
CA VAL A 71 3.87 4.51 -14.07
C VAL A 71 3.13 3.19 -14.05
N ASN A 72 2.02 3.10 -13.30
CA ASN A 72 1.23 1.89 -13.19
C ASN A 72 -0.24 2.12 -13.60
N LYS A 73 -0.81 1.11 -14.23
CA LYS A 73 -2.25 0.96 -14.44
C LYS A 73 -2.67 -0.29 -13.68
N ARG A 74 -3.65 -0.18 -12.79
CA ARG A 74 -4.04 -1.25 -11.87
C ARG A 74 -5.55 -1.42 -11.83
N VAL A 75 -5.98 -2.58 -11.37
CA VAL A 75 -7.38 -2.86 -11.03
C VAL A 75 -7.45 -3.32 -9.58
N SER A 76 -8.47 -2.87 -8.85
CA SER A 76 -8.87 -3.41 -7.57
C SER A 76 -10.33 -3.87 -7.64
N VAL A 77 -10.65 -5.00 -7.01
CA VAL A 77 -12.00 -5.56 -7.08
C VAL A 77 -12.58 -5.77 -5.69
N THR A 78 -13.89 -5.97 -5.61
CA THR A 78 -14.56 -6.40 -4.38
C THR A 78 -13.82 -7.58 -3.76
N PRO A 79 -13.60 -7.62 -2.44
CA PRO A 79 -12.94 -8.74 -1.78
C PRO A 79 -13.53 -10.08 -2.19
N ILE A 80 -12.69 -10.95 -2.75
CA ILE A 80 -13.12 -12.25 -3.27
C ILE A 80 -13.77 -13.13 -2.19
N SER A 81 -13.37 -12.96 -0.92
CA SER A 81 -14.02 -13.70 0.18
C SER A 81 -15.53 -13.47 0.24
N ILE A 82 -15.98 -12.26 -0.12
CA ILE A 82 -17.41 -11.89 -0.07
C ILE A 82 -18.19 -12.61 -1.17
N ILE A 83 -17.74 -12.52 -2.41
CA ILE A 83 -18.43 -13.17 -3.53
C ILE A 83 -18.25 -14.68 -3.51
N GLY A 84 -17.09 -15.17 -3.09
CA GLY A 84 -16.77 -16.59 -2.95
C GLY A 84 -17.61 -17.29 -1.89
N ALA A 85 -18.05 -16.58 -0.84
CA ALA A 85 -18.88 -17.15 0.22
C ALA A 85 -20.21 -17.76 -0.28
N ALA A 86 -20.70 -17.30 -1.42
CA ALA A 86 -21.90 -17.82 -2.07
C ALA A 86 -21.66 -19.15 -2.82
N THR A 87 -20.41 -19.50 -3.07
CA THR A 87 -20.05 -20.74 -3.77
C THR A 87 -20.05 -21.96 -2.84
N ASN A 88 -20.06 -23.14 -3.44
CA ASN A 88 -19.83 -24.41 -2.74
C ASN A 88 -18.37 -24.87 -2.75
N ALA A 89 -17.45 -24.01 -3.22
CA ALA A 89 -16.04 -24.34 -3.33
C ALA A 89 -15.34 -24.36 -1.97
N THR A 90 -14.28 -25.12 -1.90
CA THR A 90 -13.37 -25.22 -0.73
C THR A 90 -11.99 -24.62 -1.03
N ASP A 91 -11.81 -24.03 -2.21
CA ASP A 91 -10.57 -23.41 -2.70
C ASP A 91 -10.93 -22.27 -3.66
N TYR A 92 -10.28 -21.11 -3.49
CA TYR A 92 -10.54 -19.92 -4.31
C TYR A 92 -9.43 -19.60 -5.32
N VAL A 93 -8.48 -20.51 -5.53
CA VAL A 93 -7.48 -20.36 -6.60
C VAL A 93 -8.09 -20.16 -8.00
N PRO A 94 -9.26 -20.74 -8.37
CA PRO A 94 -9.91 -20.42 -9.63
C PRO A 94 -10.23 -18.92 -9.82
N PHE A 95 -10.65 -18.21 -8.76
CA PHE A 95 -10.81 -16.76 -8.81
C PHE A 95 -9.48 -16.04 -9.04
N ALA A 96 -8.41 -16.43 -8.33
CA ALA A 96 -7.08 -15.84 -8.53
C ALA A 96 -6.62 -16.01 -9.99
N LYS A 97 -6.81 -17.18 -10.58
CA LYS A 97 -6.50 -17.45 -12.00
C LYS A 97 -7.34 -16.60 -12.96
N ALA A 98 -8.60 -16.36 -12.65
CA ALA A 98 -9.46 -15.48 -13.44
C ALA A 98 -8.99 -14.02 -13.38
N LEU A 99 -8.60 -13.53 -12.19
CA LEU A 99 -8.01 -12.20 -12.00
C LEU A 99 -6.70 -12.06 -12.78
N ASP A 100 -5.81 -13.04 -12.69
CA ASP A 100 -4.51 -13.05 -13.38
C ASP A 100 -4.67 -13.06 -14.90
N ARG A 101 -5.58 -13.89 -15.40
CA ARG A 101 -5.94 -13.96 -16.83
C ARG A 101 -6.47 -12.61 -17.33
N ALA A 102 -7.36 -11.97 -16.58
CA ALA A 102 -7.87 -10.65 -16.92
C ALA A 102 -6.75 -9.59 -16.92
N ALA A 103 -5.88 -9.59 -15.90
CA ALA A 103 -4.76 -8.67 -15.82
C ALA A 103 -3.81 -8.79 -17.03
N LYS A 104 -3.50 -10.02 -17.43
CA LYS A 104 -2.68 -10.31 -18.63
C LYS A 104 -3.33 -9.81 -19.92
N GLU A 105 -4.63 -10.01 -20.08
CA GLU A 105 -5.35 -9.62 -21.29
C GLU A 105 -5.42 -8.10 -21.45
N ILE A 106 -5.73 -7.36 -20.38
CA ILE A 106 -5.83 -5.90 -20.41
C ILE A 106 -4.46 -5.20 -20.27
N GLY A 107 -3.39 -5.92 -19.95
CA GLY A 107 -2.02 -5.39 -19.90
C GLY A 107 -1.71 -4.53 -18.68
N ILE A 108 -2.40 -4.72 -17.56
CA ILE A 108 -2.17 -3.97 -16.31
C ILE A 108 -1.00 -4.54 -15.50
N ASN A 109 -0.48 -3.73 -14.57
CA ASN A 109 0.68 -4.09 -13.76
C ASN A 109 0.35 -4.97 -12.55
N PHE A 110 -0.81 -4.73 -11.89
CA PHE A 110 -1.26 -5.47 -10.71
C PHE A 110 -2.79 -5.51 -10.65
N ILE A 111 -3.33 -6.56 -10.02
CA ILE A 111 -4.73 -6.68 -9.68
C ILE A 111 -4.90 -7.08 -8.22
N GLY A 112 -5.57 -6.22 -7.44
CA GLY A 112 -5.91 -6.44 -6.04
C GLY A 112 -7.34 -6.91 -5.85
N GLY A 113 -7.66 -7.38 -4.62
CA GLY A 113 -8.99 -7.83 -4.25
C GLY A 113 -9.09 -9.34 -3.99
N PHE A 114 -8.00 -10.10 -4.12
CA PHE A 114 -7.94 -11.45 -3.55
C PHE A 114 -7.81 -11.33 -2.02
N SER A 115 -8.87 -10.85 -1.37
CA SER A 115 -8.85 -10.26 -0.04
C SER A 115 -9.96 -10.77 0.87
N ALA A 116 -9.73 -10.66 2.20
CA ALA A 116 -10.70 -10.96 3.24
C ALA A 116 -10.71 -9.87 4.33
N LEU A 117 -11.90 -9.62 4.92
CA LEU A 117 -12.13 -8.60 5.95
C LEU A 117 -12.57 -9.29 7.25
N VAL A 118 -11.60 -9.64 8.10
CA VAL A 118 -11.82 -10.52 9.27
C VAL A 118 -11.66 -9.84 10.63
N GLN A 119 -11.74 -8.51 10.67
CA GLN A 119 -11.54 -7.73 11.89
C GLN A 119 -12.53 -8.03 13.02
N LYS A 120 -13.66 -8.68 12.73
CA LYS A 120 -14.67 -9.13 13.72
C LYS A 120 -14.77 -10.64 13.86
N GLY A 121 -14.00 -11.39 13.14
CA GLY A 121 -14.06 -12.85 13.05
C GLY A 121 -14.23 -13.34 11.62
N TYR A 122 -14.18 -14.63 11.44
CA TYR A 122 -14.28 -15.30 10.15
C TYR A 122 -15.72 -15.54 9.72
N GLN A 123 -15.99 -15.35 8.44
CA GLN A 123 -17.11 -15.91 7.72
C GLN A 123 -16.63 -17.09 6.85
N LYS A 124 -17.57 -17.88 6.30
CA LYS A 124 -17.25 -19.06 5.47
C LYS A 124 -16.28 -18.76 4.33
N GLY A 125 -16.46 -17.64 3.62
CA GLY A 125 -15.60 -17.27 2.50
C GLY A 125 -14.20 -16.83 2.92
N ASP A 126 -14.07 -16.27 4.11
CA ASP A 126 -12.80 -15.71 4.59
C ASP A 126 -11.76 -16.80 4.87
N GLU A 127 -12.16 -17.86 5.55
CA GLU A 127 -11.28 -18.98 5.87
C GLU A 127 -10.79 -19.69 4.60
N ILE A 128 -11.69 -19.91 3.63
CA ILE A 128 -11.33 -20.52 2.35
C ILE A 128 -10.37 -19.63 1.59
N LEU A 129 -10.61 -18.31 1.53
CA LEU A 129 -9.73 -17.39 0.84
C LEU A 129 -8.35 -17.36 1.47
N ILE A 130 -8.26 -17.20 2.80
CA ILE A 130 -6.98 -17.10 3.52
C ILE A 130 -6.14 -18.35 3.29
N ASN A 131 -6.73 -19.52 3.39
CA ASN A 131 -6.04 -20.80 3.12
C ASN A 131 -5.64 -20.98 1.65
N SER A 132 -6.28 -20.26 0.71
CA SER A 132 -5.94 -20.28 -0.70
C SER A 132 -4.79 -19.32 -1.05
N ILE A 133 -4.44 -18.34 -0.18
CA ILE A 133 -3.44 -17.30 -0.48
C ILE A 133 -2.08 -17.86 -0.91
N PRO A 134 -1.43 -18.79 -0.19
CA PRO A 134 -0.09 -19.24 -0.57
C PRO A 134 -0.05 -19.79 -2.00
N ARG A 135 -1.03 -20.63 -2.33
CA ARG A 135 -1.14 -21.26 -3.65
C ARG A 135 -1.57 -20.26 -4.74
N ALA A 136 -2.49 -19.37 -4.43
CA ALA A 136 -2.93 -18.33 -5.36
C ALA A 136 -1.76 -17.41 -5.77
N LEU A 137 -0.93 -16.98 -4.83
CA LEU A 137 0.21 -16.11 -5.11
C LEU A 137 1.35 -16.82 -5.84
N ALA A 138 1.53 -18.13 -5.60
CA ALA A 138 2.54 -18.92 -6.30
C ALA A 138 2.11 -19.28 -7.74
N GLU A 139 0.80 -19.43 -8.01
CA GLU A 139 0.27 -19.83 -9.32
C GLU A 139 -0.14 -18.65 -10.20
N THR A 140 0.08 -17.38 -9.76
CA THR A 140 -0.30 -16.16 -10.48
C THR A 140 0.81 -15.12 -10.48
N ASP A 141 0.88 -14.33 -11.56
CA ASP A 141 1.92 -13.31 -11.73
C ASP A 141 1.48 -11.93 -11.19
N PHE A 142 0.24 -11.51 -11.44
CA PHE A 142 -0.26 -10.14 -11.23
C PHE A 142 -1.17 -10.00 -10.02
N VAL A 143 -1.63 -11.10 -9.43
CA VAL A 143 -2.59 -11.08 -8.32
C VAL A 143 -1.91 -10.68 -7.03
N CYS A 144 -2.52 -9.71 -6.34
CA CYS A 144 -2.13 -9.29 -5.01
C CYS A 144 -3.26 -9.55 -4.02
N SER A 145 -2.87 -9.84 -2.78
CA SER A 145 -3.79 -10.25 -1.71
C SER A 145 -3.68 -9.33 -0.51
N SER A 146 -4.77 -9.24 0.25
CA SER A 146 -4.76 -8.60 1.55
C SER A 146 -5.76 -9.20 2.53
N VAL A 147 -5.45 -9.08 3.82
CA VAL A 147 -6.35 -9.48 4.90
C VAL A 147 -6.41 -8.36 5.93
N ASN A 148 -7.61 -7.81 6.18
CA ASN A 148 -7.81 -6.80 7.22
C ASN A 148 -8.19 -7.48 8.53
N ILE A 149 -7.27 -7.46 9.51
CA ILE A 149 -7.40 -8.23 10.78
C ILE A 149 -7.85 -7.38 11.97
N GLY A 150 -7.93 -6.07 11.82
CA GLY A 150 -8.27 -5.17 12.92
C GLY A 150 -8.83 -3.84 12.47
N SER A 151 -9.51 -3.17 13.37
CA SER A 151 -9.90 -1.77 13.20
C SER A 151 -10.07 -1.08 14.56
N THR A 152 -9.97 0.25 14.55
CA THR A 152 -10.22 1.06 15.75
C THR A 152 -11.60 0.79 16.37
N LYS A 153 -12.61 0.49 15.53
CA LYS A 153 -13.98 0.21 16.01
C LYS A 153 -14.16 -1.22 16.56
N THR A 154 -13.33 -2.17 16.12
CA THR A 154 -13.54 -3.59 16.45
C THR A 154 -12.44 -4.17 17.33
N GLY A 155 -11.30 -3.52 17.43
CA GLY A 155 -10.08 -4.09 18.01
C GLY A 155 -9.33 -4.98 17.02
N ILE A 156 -8.58 -5.97 17.52
CA ILE A 156 -7.69 -6.82 16.72
C ILE A 156 -8.11 -8.27 16.85
N ASN A 157 -8.35 -8.93 15.73
CA ASN A 157 -8.61 -10.38 15.68
C ASN A 157 -7.29 -11.16 15.78
N MET A 158 -6.91 -11.54 17.01
CA MET A 158 -5.67 -12.26 17.29
C MET A 158 -5.64 -13.69 16.74
N THR A 159 -6.79 -14.27 16.48
CA THR A 159 -6.88 -15.56 15.75
C THR A 159 -6.40 -15.36 14.31
N ALA A 160 -6.91 -14.33 13.62
CA ALA A 160 -6.47 -13.99 12.28
C ALA A 160 -5.00 -13.57 12.24
N VAL A 161 -4.53 -12.83 13.23
CA VAL A 161 -3.10 -12.45 13.37
C VAL A 161 -2.21 -13.70 13.41
N ARG A 162 -2.57 -14.68 14.24
CA ARG A 162 -1.85 -15.96 14.32
C ARG A 162 -1.84 -16.67 12.96
N ASP A 163 -3.00 -16.80 12.34
CA ASP A 163 -3.16 -17.51 11.09
C ASP A 163 -2.38 -16.82 9.96
N MET A 164 -2.39 -15.49 9.90
CA MET A 164 -1.59 -14.73 8.93
C MET A 164 -0.07 -14.90 9.10
N GLY A 165 0.42 -15.09 10.32
CA GLY A 165 1.83 -15.45 10.54
C GLY A 165 2.21 -16.78 9.87
N HIS A 166 1.32 -17.78 9.92
CA HIS A 166 1.51 -19.05 9.22
C HIS A 166 1.37 -18.90 7.71
N ILE A 167 0.36 -18.18 7.24
CA ILE A 167 0.12 -17.94 5.80
C ILE A 167 1.31 -17.23 5.14
N ILE A 168 1.91 -16.22 5.79
CA ILE A 168 3.12 -15.55 5.26
C ILE A 168 4.28 -16.54 5.15
N LYS A 169 4.44 -17.41 6.15
CA LYS A 169 5.48 -18.45 6.14
C LYS A 169 5.26 -19.43 4.99
N GLU A 170 4.07 -19.98 4.86
CA GLU A 170 3.69 -20.89 3.77
C GLU A 170 3.83 -20.23 2.39
N ALA A 171 3.42 -18.97 2.26
CA ALA A 171 3.58 -18.21 1.02
C ALA A 171 5.05 -18.06 0.62
N SER A 172 5.94 -17.81 1.60
CA SER A 172 7.38 -17.68 1.34
C SER A 172 8.04 -19.01 0.97
N GLU A 173 7.51 -20.15 1.45
CA GLU A 173 7.96 -21.49 1.10
C GLU A 173 7.47 -21.90 -0.31
N ALA A 174 6.28 -21.45 -0.69
CA ALA A 174 5.72 -21.73 -2.03
C ALA A 174 6.35 -20.85 -3.13
N ASP A 175 6.56 -19.57 -2.84
CA ASP A 175 7.22 -18.60 -3.71
C ASP A 175 7.94 -17.55 -2.82
N PRO A 176 9.28 -17.44 -2.85
CA PRO A 176 10.00 -16.44 -2.05
C PRO A 176 9.56 -15.00 -2.28
N MET A 177 8.96 -14.70 -3.43
CA MET A 177 8.42 -13.38 -3.78
C MET A 177 6.94 -13.22 -3.38
N GLY A 178 6.25 -14.33 -3.08
CA GLY A 178 4.82 -14.37 -2.75
C GLY A 178 4.44 -13.40 -1.63
N PRO A 179 5.14 -13.36 -0.48
CA PRO A 179 4.84 -12.42 0.60
C PRO A 179 4.92 -10.95 0.20
N GLY A 180 5.70 -10.58 -0.81
CA GLY A 180 5.74 -9.22 -1.36
C GLY A 180 4.42 -8.79 -2.03
N LYS A 181 3.57 -9.75 -2.41
CA LYS A 181 2.23 -9.55 -2.97
C LYS A 181 1.11 -9.65 -1.92
N LEU A 182 1.43 -9.86 -0.65
CA LEU A 182 0.49 -10.05 0.46
C LEU A 182 0.60 -8.94 1.50
N VAL A 183 -0.51 -8.29 1.82
CA VAL A 183 -0.59 -7.22 2.81
C VAL A 183 -1.54 -7.60 3.94
N VAL A 184 -1.10 -7.48 5.18
CA VAL A 184 -1.98 -7.61 6.36
C VAL A 184 -2.29 -6.22 6.89
N PHE A 185 -3.57 -5.86 6.91
CA PHE A 185 -4.04 -4.53 7.31
C PHE A 185 -4.68 -4.51 8.69
N ALA A 186 -4.54 -3.36 9.35
CA ALA A 186 -5.50 -2.86 10.32
C ALA A 186 -6.02 -1.49 9.86
N ASN A 187 -7.31 -1.23 10.03
CA ASN A 187 -8.00 -0.04 9.48
C ASN A 187 -7.80 0.10 7.96
N ALA A 188 -7.93 -0.97 7.19
CA ALA A 188 -7.83 -0.90 5.73
C ALA A 188 -8.80 0.14 5.15
N VAL A 189 -8.33 0.91 4.19
CA VAL A 189 -9.17 1.83 3.41
C VAL A 189 -9.66 1.13 2.14
N GLU A 190 -10.87 1.47 1.73
CA GLU A 190 -11.61 0.77 0.66
C GLU A 190 -11.35 1.37 -0.74
N ASP A 191 -10.67 2.52 -0.79
CA ASP A 191 -10.41 3.34 -1.98
C ASP A 191 -8.91 3.47 -2.32
N ASN A 192 -8.06 2.61 -1.77
CA ASN A 192 -6.62 2.70 -1.87
C ASN A 192 -6.09 2.37 -3.28
N PRO A 193 -5.46 3.31 -4.00
CA PRO A 193 -4.89 3.05 -5.33
C PRO A 193 -3.44 2.54 -5.29
N PHE A 194 -2.72 2.72 -4.19
CA PHE A 194 -1.26 2.52 -4.12
C PHE A 194 -0.82 1.11 -3.76
N MET A 195 -1.42 0.53 -2.73
CA MET A 195 -0.94 -0.76 -2.20
C MET A 195 -1.28 -1.91 -3.12
N ALA A 196 -0.37 -2.86 -3.24
CA ALA A 196 -0.59 -4.09 -3.99
C ALA A 196 -1.80 -4.88 -3.45
N GLY A 197 -2.07 -4.82 -2.14
CA GLY A 197 -3.24 -5.44 -1.51
C GLY A 197 -4.52 -4.58 -1.50
N ALA A 198 -4.62 -3.57 -2.35
CA ALA A 198 -5.84 -2.76 -2.48
C ALA A 198 -7.06 -3.61 -2.87
N PHE A 199 -8.24 -3.18 -2.43
CA PHE A 199 -9.51 -3.78 -2.83
C PHE A 199 -10.56 -2.68 -3.03
N HIS A 200 -11.64 -3.02 -3.72
CA HIS A 200 -12.78 -2.13 -3.96
C HIS A 200 -13.86 -2.38 -2.91
N GLY A 201 -14.21 -1.36 -2.15
CA GLY A 201 -15.20 -1.46 -1.08
C GLY A 201 -16.61 -1.74 -1.58
N VAL A 202 -17.41 -2.41 -0.75
CA VAL A 202 -18.81 -2.71 -1.08
C VAL A 202 -19.73 -1.48 -1.06
N GLY A 203 -19.28 -0.38 -0.49
CA GLY A 203 -19.97 0.91 -0.45
C GLY A 203 -19.64 1.83 -1.61
N GLU A 204 -18.67 1.47 -2.44
CA GLU A 204 -18.23 2.23 -3.61
C GLU A 204 -19.18 2.04 -4.82
N ALA A 205 -19.07 2.93 -5.82
CA ALA A 205 -19.81 2.80 -7.08
C ALA A 205 -19.38 1.54 -7.86
N ASP A 206 -20.17 1.13 -8.87
CA ASP A 206 -19.88 -0.09 -9.66
C ASP A 206 -18.49 -0.07 -10.30
N VAL A 207 -18.06 1.10 -10.81
CA VAL A 207 -16.72 1.31 -11.35
C VAL A 207 -16.25 2.72 -11.02
N VAL A 208 -15.04 2.86 -10.47
CA VAL A 208 -14.42 4.15 -10.14
C VAL A 208 -12.97 4.21 -10.61
N ILE A 209 -12.46 5.42 -10.84
CA ILE A 209 -11.04 5.69 -11.05
C ILE A 209 -10.47 6.39 -9.82
N ASN A 210 -9.44 5.81 -9.23
CA ASN A 210 -8.62 6.38 -8.17
C ASN A 210 -7.22 6.65 -8.70
N VAL A 211 -6.62 7.78 -8.30
CA VAL A 211 -5.29 8.18 -8.77
C VAL A 211 -4.34 8.29 -7.59
N GLY A 212 -3.18 7.67 -7.72
CA GLY A 212 -2.08 7.83 -6.79
C GLY A 212 -0.98 8.71 -7.37
N VAL A 213 -0.64 9.79 -6.68
CA VAL A 213 0.48 10.67 -7.04
C VAL A 213 1.59 10.61 -6.00
N SER A 214 2.83 10.74 -6.47
CA SER A 214 4.01 10.70 -5.63
C SER A 214 4.98 11.82 -6.01
N GLY A 215 6.01 12.03 -5.22
CA GLY A 215 7.04 13.03 -5.51
C GLY A 215 7.90 13.36 -4.29
N PRO A 216 8.56 12.36 -3.65
CA PRO A 216 9.55 12.62 -2.60
C PRO A 216 10.63 13.59 -3.07
N GLY A 217 11.14 13.40 -4.30
CA GLY A 217 12.15 14.27 -4.89
C GLY A 217 11.72 15.73 -5.03
N VAL A 218 10.45 15.97 -5.38
CA VAL A 218 9.89 17.34 -5.46
C VAL A 218 9.89 18.00 -4.09
N VAL A 219 9.47 17.26 -3.05
CA VAL A 219 9.47 17.76 -1.67
C VAL A 219 10.89 17.98 -1.16
N GLN A 220 11.81 17.06 -1.42
CA GLN A 220 13.22 17.19 -1.06
C GLN A 220 13.81 18.47 -1.65
N ARG A 221 13.68 18.68 -2.95
CA ARG A 221 14.18 19.88 -3.64
C ARG A 221 13.55 21.18 -3.12
N ALA A 222 12.29 21.14 -2.72
CA ALA A 222 11.62 22.30 -2.13
C ALA A 222 12.23 22.67 -0.76
N ILE A 223 12.54 21.67 0.08
CA ILE A 223 13.19 21.86 1.39
C ILE A 223 14.63 22.37 1.22
N GLU A 224 15.40 21.82 0.28
CA GLU A 224 16.78 22.23 -0.02
C GLU A 224 16.89 23.70 -0.44
N LYS A 225 15.81 24.31 -0.94
CA LYS A 225 15.77 25.74 -1.29
C LYS A 225 15.63 26.68 -0.09
N VAL A 226 15.35 26.14 1.11
CA VAL A 226 15.18 26.91 2.34
C VAL A 226 16.10 26.41 3.48
N PRO A 227 17.43 26.35 3.25
CA PRO A 227 18.37 25.78 4.20
C PRO A 227 18.37 26.57 5.51
N GLY A 228 18.37 25.86 6.64
CA GLY A 228 18.37 26.46 7.98
C GLY A 228 17.09 27.20 8.36
N ALA A 229 16.04 27.08 7.57
CA ALA A 229 14.75 27.68 7.88
C ALA A 229 14.11 27.08 9.15
N SER A 230 13.24 27.83 9.81
CA SER A 230 12.48 27.35 10.95
C SER A 230 11.47 26.25 10.53
N PHE A 231 11.01 25.44 11.47
CA PHE A 231 10.02 24.41 11.19
C PHE A 231 8.70 24.97 10.65
N ASP A 232 8.32 26.18 10.98
CA ASP A 232 7.14 26.84 10.40
C ASP A 232 7.31 27.05 8.89
N VAL A 233 8.48 27.49 8.45
CA VAL A 233 8.81 27.68 7.03
C VAL A 233 8.89 26.33 6.31
N LEU A 234 9.48 25.30 6.94
CA LEU A 234 9.51 23.94 6.39
C LEU A 234 8.09 23.39 6.23
N ALA A 235 7.24 23.53 7.24
CA ALA A 235 5.84 23.10 7.21
C ALA A 235 5.08 23.74 6.04
N GLU A 236 5.17 25.05 5.87
CA GLU A 236 4.55 25.77 4.76
C GLU A 236 5.11 25.35 3.39
N THR A 237 6.41 25.07 3.31
CA THR A 237 7.08 24.61 2.08
C THR A 237 6.55 23.25 1.66
N VAL A 238 6.51 22.27 2.58
CA VAL A 238 5.97 20.93 2.32
C VAL A 238 4.51 21.01 1.91
N LYS A 239 3.69 21.75 2.66
CA LYS A 239 2.25 21.89 2.39
C LYS A 239 1.97 22.48 1.00
N LYS A 240 2.69 23.54 0.60
CA LYS A 240 2.53 24.17 -0.71
C LYS A 240 2.97 23.25 -1.84
N THR A 241 4.02 22.46 -1.63
CA THR A 241 4.51 21.48 -2.60
C THR A 241 3.49 20.34 -2.76
N ALA A 242 3.01 19.79 -1.66
CA ALA A 242 1.96 18.77 -1.64
C ALA A 242 0.68 19.22 -2.35
N PHE A 243 0.27 20.48 -2.13
CA PHE A 243 -0.86 21.09 -2.85
C PHE A 243 -0.68 21.02 -4.37
N LYS A 244 0.50 21.40 -4.88
CA LYS A 244 0.78 21.39 -6.33
C LYS A 244 0.72 19.98 -6.91
N ILE A 245 1.37 19.02 -6.24
CA ILE A 245 1.37 17.61 -6.64
C ILE A 245 -0.06 17.06 -6.72
N THR A 246 -0.88 17.31 -5.70
CA THR A 246 -2.27 16.83 -5.65
C THR A 246 -3.13 17.42 -6.77
N ARG A 247 -2.92 18.68 -7.14
CA ARG A 247 -3.64 19.32 -8.26
C ARG A 247 -3.40 18.60 -9.60
N VAL A 248 -2.19 18.10 -9.81
CA VAL A 248 -1.90 17.30 -11.01
C VAL A 248 -2.64 15.95 -10.95
N GLY A 249 -2.63 15.29 -9.80
CA GLY A 249 -3.40 14.05 -9.62
C GLY A 249 -4.89 14.23 -9.88
N GLN A 250 -5.48 15.33 -9.41
CA GLN A 250 -6.88 15.66 -9.67
C GLN A 250 -7.14 15.84 -11.17
N LEU A 251 -6.26 16.54 -11.88
CA LEU A 251 -6.40 16.73 -13.33
C LEU A 251 -6.38 15.39 -14.07
N VAL A 252 -5.40 14.54 -13.75
CA VAL A 252 -5.29 13.20 -14.35
C VAL A 252 -6.52 12.34 -14.05
N GLY A 253 -7.02 12.37 -12.80
CA GLY A 253 -8.22 11.62 -12.41
C GLY A 253 -9.47 12.07 -13.16
N GLN A 254 -9.66 13.38 -13.33
CA GLN A 254 -10.77 13.94 -14.11
C GLN A 254 -10.68 13.53 -15.58
N MET A 255 -9.52 13.67 -16.22
CA MET A 255 -9.31 13.25 -17.60
C MET A 255 -9.57 11.75 -17.81
N ALA A 256 -9.08 10.91 -16.88
CA ALA A 256 -9.30 9.46 -16.93
C ALA A 256 -10.79 9.11 -16.77
N SER A 257 -11.47 9.73 -15.80
CA SER A 257 -12.90 9.56 -15.56
C SER A 257 -13.74 9.93 -16.80
N GLU A 258 -13.47 11.08 -17.42
CA GLU A 258 -14.18 11.54 -18.62
C GLU A 258 -13.96 10.60 -19.81
N ARG A 259 -12.71 10.17 -20.08
CA ARG A 259 -12.38 9.31 -21.22
C ARG A 259 -12.88 7.89 -21.07
N LEU A 260 -12.85 7.36 -19.85
CA LEU A 260 -13.34 6.00 -19.54
C LEU A 260 -14.86 5.96 -19.31
N GLY A 261 -15.52 7.11 -19.10
CA GLY A 261 -16.94 7.18 -18.79
C GLY A 261 -17.31 6.55 -17.44
N VAL A 262 -16.43 6.67 -16.43
CA VAL A 262 -16.60 6.12 -15.09
C VAL A 262 -16.46 7.21 -14.04
N GLU A 263 -16.93 6.98 -12.81
CA GLU A 263 -16.84 7.97 -11.74
C GLU A 263 -15.39 8.21 -11.32
N PHE A 264 -15.08 9.47 -10.99
CA PHE A 264 -13.83 9.83 -10.33
C PHE A 264 -13.99 9.65 -8.82
N GLY A 265 -13.20 8.75 -8.25
CA GLY A 265 -13.16 8.47 -6.81
C GLY A 265 -12.26 9.46 -6.07
N ILE A 266 -11.01 9.09 -5.83
CA ILE A 266 -10.09 9.89 -5.01
C ILE A 266 -8.73 10.13 -5.66
N VAL A 267 -8.03 11.14 -5.12
CA VAL A 267 -6.58 11.31 -5.25
C VAL A 267 -5.91 10.90 -3.94
N ASP A 268 -5.02 9.96 -4.02
CA ASP A 268 -4.11 9.61 -2.95
C ASP A 268 -2.76 10.32 -3.18
N LEU A 269 -2.42 11.27 -2.31
CA LEU A 269 -1.10 11.87 -2.28
C LEU A 269 -0.24 11.13 -1.27
N SER A 270 0.47 10.12 -1.73
CA SER A 270 1.45 9.40 -0.92
C SER A 270 2.85 9.62 -1.46
N LEU A 271 3.72 10.17 -0.61
CA LEU A 271 5.15 10.20 -0.90
C LEU A 271 5.69 8.77 -0.81
N ALA A 272 5.53 8.04 -1.90
CA ALA A 272 5.99 6.66 -2.07
C ALA A 272 7.31 6.68 -2.84
N PRO A 273 8.43 6.34 -2.21
CA PRO A 273 9.74 6.39 -2.85
C PRO A 273 9.89 5.33 -3.94
N THR A 274 10.95 5.47 -4.74
CA THR A 274 11.48 4.42 -5.59
C THR A 274 12.95 4.20 -5.29
N PRO A 275 13.57 3.11 -5.75
CA PRO A 275 15.02 2.90 -5.58
C PRO A 275 15.89 3.92 -6.33
N ALA A 276 15.29 4.77 -7.15
CA ALA A 276 16.01 5.80 -7.90
C ALA A 276 16.58 6.88 -6.97
N VAL A 277 17.81 7.27 -7.23
CA VAL A 277 18.46 8.39 -6.52
C VAL A 277 17.67 9.67 -6.76
N GLY A 278 17.35 10.39 -5.67
CA GLY A 278 16.56 11.60 -5.71
C GLY A 278 15.05 11.40 -5.56
N ASP A 279 14.60 10.17 -5.27
CA ASP A 279 13.19 9.84 -5.00
C ASP A 279 13.04 9.07 -3.66
N SER A 280 13.61 9.61 -2.59
CA SER A 280 13.70 8.97 -1.27
C SER A 280 13.02 9.81 -0.18
N VAL A 281 12.14 9.20 0.60
CA VAL A 281 11.54 9.82 1.80
C VAL A 281 12.59 9.96 2.91
N ALA A 282 13.51 9.01 3.02
CA ALA A 282 14.62 9.13 3.96
C ALA A 282 15.44 10.40 3.70
N ARG A 283 15.75 10.70 2.43
CA ARG A 283 16.48 11.92 2.05
C ARG A 283 15.67 13.20 2.27
N VAL A 284 14.35 13.14 2.16
CA VAL A 284 13.49 14.27 2.57
C VAL A 284 13.66 14.57 4.05
N LEU A 285 13.70 13.55 4.90
CA LEU A 285 13.88 13.72 6.35
C LEU A 285 15.29 14.24 6.68
N GLU A 286 16.31 13.77 5.99
CA GLU A 286 17.69 14.25 6.13
C GLU A 286 17.83 15.72 5.69
N ALA A 287 17.16 16.11 4.61
CA ALA A 287 17.12 17.52 4.16
C ALA A 287 16.48 18.48 5.21
N MET A 288 15.70 17.95 6.16
CA MET A 288 15.18 18.73 7.30
C MET A 288 16.24 18.97 8.40
N GLY A 289 17.46 18.42 8.25
CA GLY A 289 18.58 18.64 9.16
C GLY A 289 18.98 17.41 9.98
N LEU A 290 18.52 16.22 9.62
CA LEU A 290 19.01 14.96 10.20
C LEU A 290 20.26 14.52 9.45
N GLU A 291 21.31 14.11 10.16
CA GLU A 291 22.52 13.58 9.52
C GLU A 291 22.22 12.24 8.79
N VAL A 292 21.48 11.35 9.45
CA VAL A 292 21.04 10.09 8.89
C VAL A 292 19.62 9.78 9.40
N VAL A 293 18.76 9.31 8.53
CA VAL A 293 17.44 8.82 8.93
C VAL A 293 17.59 7.64 9.91
N GLY A 294 16.74 7.59 10.94
CA GLY A 294 16.87 6.63 12.05
C GLY A 294 17.44 7.25 13.32
N THR A 295 18.22 8.34 13.23
CA THR A 295 18.70 9.07 14.43
C THR A 295 17.52 9.69 15.21
N HIS A 296 17.82 10.12 16.47
CA HIS A 296 16.82 10.84 17.28
C HIS A 296 16.36 12.10 16.53
N GLY A 297 15.05 12.35 16.53
CA GLY A 297 14.41 13.40 15.73
C GLY A 297 13.69 12.88 14.47
N THR A 298 14.05 11.71 13.93
CA THR A 298 13.43 11.14 12.72
C THR A 298 11.92 11.02 12.82
N THR A 299 11.38 10.49 13.95
CA THR A 299 9.94 10.35 14.15
C THR A 299 9.24 11.71 14.19
N ALA A 300 9.86 12.74 14.78
CA ALA A 300 9.33 14.09 14.80
C ALA A 300 9.34 14.76 13.41
N ALA A 301 10.42 14.58 12.64
CA ALA A 301 10.51 15.07 11.27
C ALA A 301 9.46 14.39 10.37
N LEU A 302 9.27 13.07 10.53
CA LEU A 302 8.26 12.31 9.81
C LEU A 302 6.83 12.78 10.18
N ALA A 303 6.58 13.14 11.45
CA ALA A 303 5.30 13.67 11.90
C ALA A 303 4.97 15.00 11.19
N LEU A 304 5.95 15.90 11.11
CA LEU A 304 5.80 17.13 10.35
C LEU A 304 5.52 16.86 8.88
N LEU A 305 6.34 16.02 8.25
CA LEU A 305 6.20 15.67 6.83
C LEU A 305 4.81 15.11 6.54
N ASN A 306 4.42 14.07 7.27
CA ASN A 306 3.15 13.36 7.05
C ASN A 306 1.92 14.28 7.21
N ASP A 307 1.91 15.11 8.26
CA ASP A 307 0.82 16.04 8.52
C ASP A 307 0.72 17.15 7.45
N GLN A 308 1.86 17.71 7.01
CA GLN A 308 1.84 18.77 6.02
C GLN A 308 1.50 18.26 4.62
N VAL A 309 1.89 17.05 4.28
CA VAL A 309 1.48 16.37 3.03
C VAL A 309 -0.05 16.22 3.00
N LYS A 310 -0.64 15.71 4.07
CA LYS A 310 -2.11 15.57 4.18
C LYS A 310 -2.83 16.92 4.09
N LYS A 311 -2.33 17.94 4.79
CA LYS A 311 -2.90 19.29 4.74
C LYS A 311 -2.85 19.89 3.33
N GLY A 312 -1.73 19.73 2.63
CA GLY A 312 -1.59 20.16 1.24
C GLY A 312 -2.56 19.47 0.30
N GLY A 313 -2.73 18.15 0.45
CA GLY A 313 -3.69 17.36 -0.30
C GLY A 313 -5.13 17.85 -0.13
N ILE A 314 -5.62 17.91 1.12
CA ILE A 314 -6.98 18.34 1.43
C ILE A 314 -7.27 19.77 0.94
N MET A 315 -6.27 20.66 0.95
CA MET A 315 -6.44 22.03 0.42
C MET A 315 -6.52 22.07 -1.11
N ALA A 316 -5.95 21.07 -1.80
CA ALA A 316 -5.88 21.03 -3.26
C ALA A 316 -7.10 20.40 -3.91
N CYS A 317 -7.69 19.39 -3.27
CA CYS A 317 -8.76 18.57 -3.82
C CYS A 317 -9.71 18.14 -2.70
N ASN A 318 -11.01 18.18 -2.96
CA ASN A 318 -12.05 17.69 -2.04
C ASN A 318 -12.27 16.17 -2.10
N GLN A 319 -11.62 15.50 -3.04
CA GLN A 319 -11.67 14.04 -3.24
C GLN A 319 -10.32 13.41 -2.85
N VAL A 320 -9.73 13.83 -1.73
CA VAL A 320 -8.53 13.20 -1.19
C VAL A 320 -8.93 12.00 -0.34
N GLY A 321 -8.29 10.87 -0.58
CA GLY A 321 -8.56 9.61 0.11
C GLY A 321 -7.34 8.68 0.14
N GLY A 322 -7.60 7.39 0.17
CA GLY A 322 -6.56 6.38 0.22
C GLY A 322 -5.72 6.47 1.50
N LEU A 323 -4.41 6.29 1.36
CA LEU A 323 -3.47 6.31 2.48
C LEU A 323 -2.93 7.71 2.75
N SER A 324 -2.74 8.51 1.73
CA SER A 324 -2.18 9.88 1.74
C SER A 324 -1.17 10.17 2.86
N GLY A 325 0.03 10.59 2.52
CA GLY A 325 1.06 10.92 3.50
C GLY A 325 2.45 10.45 3.08
N ALA A 326 3.29 10.11 4.05
CA ALA A 326 4.65 9.64 3.81
C ALA A 326 4.76 8.13 4.02
N PHE A 327 5.29 7.40 3.03
CA PHE A 327 5.61 5.97 3.07
C PHE A 327 7.08 5.77 3.46
N ILE A 328 7.35 4.68 4.14
CA ILE A 328 8.70 4.31 4.57
C ILE A 328 9.02 2.84 4.24
N PRO A 329 8.75 2.35 3.02
CA PRO A 329 9.12 0.99 2.64
C PRO A 329 10.64 0.85 2.63
N VAL A 330 11.15 -0.28 3.12
CA VAL A 330 12.61 -0.43 3.21
C VAL A 330 13.23 -0.72 1.85
N SER A 331 12.63 -1.59 1.03
CA SER A 331 13.24 -2.00 -0.24
C SER A 331 13.15 -0.95 -1.35
N GLU A 332 12.16 -0.07 -1.27
CA GLU A 332 11.82 0.89 -2.32
C GLU A 332 12.47 2.27 -2.11
N ASP A 333 13.26 2.46 -1.05
CA ASP A 333 13.88 3.75 -0.67
C ASP A 333 15.39 3.57 -0.45
N GLU A 334 16.21 4.17 -1.32
CA GLU A 334 17.67 4.03 -1.25
C GLU A 334 18.26 4.53 0.08
N GLY A 335 17.66 5.57 0.66
CA GLY A 335 18.09 6.10 1.95
C GLY A 335 17.69 5.21 3.12
N MET A 336 16.51 4.55 3.06
CA MET A 336 16.10 3.55 4.06
C MET A 336 16.99 2.31 3.99
N ILE A 337 17.29 1.81 2.78
CA ILE A 337 18.22 0.70 2.57
C ILE A 337 19.58 1.02 3.21
N ALA A 338 20.15 2.19 2.89
CA ALA A 338 21.45 2.63 3.44
C ALA A 338 21.42 2.74 4.96
N ALA A 339 20.33 3.25 5.54
CA ALA A 339 20.21 3.42 6.99
C ALA A 339 20.05 2.07 7.73
N VAL A 340 19.38 1.09 7.13
CA VAL A 340 19.32 -0.28 7.67
C VAL A 340 20.70 -0.93 7.60
N GLN A 341 21.39 -0.86 6.46
CA GLN A 341 22.72 -1.45 6.27
C GLN A 341 23.77 -0.86 7.21
N SER A 342 23.67 0.44 7.51
CA SER A 342 24.57 1.13 8.45
C SER A 342 24.15 1.00 9.92
N GLY A 343 23.04 0.30 10.22
CA GLY A 343 22.56 0.05 11.58
C GLY A 343 21.86 1.22 12.26
N HIS A 344 21.52 2.28 11.53
CA HIS A 344 20.77 3.43 12.07
C HIS A 344 19.26 3.16 12.16
N ILE A 345 18.76 2.22 11.38
CA ILE A 345 17.37 1.74 11.44
C ILE A 345 17.37 0.24 11.75
N ASN A 346 16.58 -0.14 12.74
CA ASN A 346 16.21 -1.50 13.09
C ASN A 346 14.69 -1.63 13.09
N LEU A 347 14.13 -2.83 13.33
CA LEU A 347 12.68 -3.07 13.34
C LEU A 347 11.97 -2.21 14.38
N GLU A 348 12.51 -2.13 15.60
CA GLU A 348 11.91 -1.36 16.69
C GLU A 348 11.87 0.14 16.38
N LYS A 349 12.86 0.66 15.63
CA LYS A 349 12.84 2.04 15.15
C LYS A 349 11.81 2.24 14.05
N LEU A 350 11.68 1.27 13.15
CA LEU A 350 10.62 1.30 12.11
C LEU A 350 9.24 1.30 12.74
N GLU A 351 8.96 0.41 13.70
CA GLU A 351 7.69 0.36 14.43
C GLU A 351 7.37 1.71 15.09
N ALA A 352 8.35 2.36 15.73
CA ALA A 352 8.15 3.70 16.27
C ALA A 352 7.81 4.74 15.18
N MET A 353 8.39 4.63 13.99
CA MET A 353 8.09 5.50 12.85
C MET A 353 6.72 5.20 12.24
N THR A 354 6.27 3.95 12.26
CA THR A 354 4.97 3.55 11.73
C THR A 354 3.80 4.09 12.54
N ALA A 355 4.01 4.48 13.78
CA ALA A 355 3.01 5.22 14.55
C ALA A 355 2.62 6.55 13.88
N ILE A 356 3.47 7.08 13.03
CA ILE A 356 3.35 8.42 12.40
C ILE A 356 3.19 8.33 10.88
N CYS A 357 3.87 7.39 10.19
CA CYS A 357 3.78 7.25 8.74
C CYS A 357 2.35 6.91 8.27
N SER A 358 2.11 6.91 6.98
CA SER A 358 0.76 6.63 6.45
C SER A 358 0.51 5.15 6.12
N VAL A 359 1.50 4.27 6.26
CA VAL A 359 1.36 2.85 5.90
C VAL A 359 1.61 1.94 7.11
N GLY A 360 2.84 1.58 7.41
CA GLY A 360 3.21 0.57 8.42
C GLY A 360 4.58 -0.04 8.11
N LEU A 361 4.80 -1.28 8.54
CA LEU A 361 5.97 -2.07 8.17
C LEU A 361 5.81 -2.57 6.73
N ASP A 362 6.47 -1.91 5.79
CA ASP A 362 6.29 -2.17 4.38
C ASP A 362 7.60 -2.64 3.72
N MET A 363 7.52 -3.73 2.97
CA MET A 363 8.63 -4.35 2.24
C MET A 363 9.83 -4.67 3.15
N ILE A 364 9.56 -5.38 4.21
CA ILE A 364 10.54 -5.74 5.24
C ILE A 364 11.01 -7.18 5.02
N ALA A 365 12.28 -7.37 4.63
CA ALA A 365 12.89 -8.68 4.59
C ALA A 365 13.41 -9.08 5.97
N ILE A 366 13.11 -10.32 6.40
CA ILE A 366 13.54 -10.92 7.67
C ILE A 366 14.12 -12.32 7.41
N PRO A 367 14.93 -12.89 8.34
CA PRO A 367 15.49 -14.22 8.16
C PRO A 367 14.42 -15.28 7.88
N ALA A 368 14.70 -16.16 6.92
CA ALA A 368 13.77 -17.21 6.48
C ALA A 368 13.39 -18.19 7.61
N ASP A 369 14.25 -18.36 8.62
CA ASP A 369 14.02 -19.22 9.79
C ASP A 369 13.18 -18.55 10.90
N THR A 370 12.75 -17.30 10.71
CA THR A 370 11.90 -16.59 11.68
C THR A 370 10.61 -17.39 11.92
N PRO A 371 10.25 -17.70 13.18
CA PRO A 371 9.02 -18.44 13.48
C PRO A 371 7.76 -17.69 13.05
N ALA A 372 6.76 -18.43 12.58
CA ALA A 372 5.45 -17.86 12.22
C ALA A 372 4.81 -17.07 13.38
N THR A 373 5.03 -17.49 14.63
CA THR A 373 4.55 -16.78 15.82
C THR A 373 5.25 -15.44 16.04
N THR A 374 6.50 -15.30 15.64
CA THR A 374 7.21 -14.00 15.67
C THR A 374 6.69 -13.06 14.60
N ILE A 375 6.44 -13.57 13.37
CA ILE A 375 5.79 -12.80 12.30
C ILE A 375 4.39 -12.34 12.75
N ALA A 376 3.61 -13.23 13.36
CA ALA A 376 2.31 -12.90 13.94
C ALA A 376 2.41 -11.80 15.02
N ALA A 377 3.45 -11.81 15.85
CA ALA A 377 3.66 -10.78 16.87
C ALA A 377 3.96 -9.41 16.24
N MET A 378 4.77 -9.34 15.18
CA MET A 378 5.00 -8.09 14.42
C MET A 378 3.69 -7.55 13.82
N ILE A 379 2.84 -8.43 13.28
CA ILE A 379 1.50 -8.06 12.79
C ILE A 379 0.65 -7.52 13.94
N ALA A 380 0.70 -8.12 15.13
CA ALA A 380 -0.06 -7.67 16.29
C ALA A 380 0.39 -6.27 16.76
N ASP A 381 1.69 -6.00 16.78
CA ASP A 381 2.25 -4.72 17.20
C ASP A 381 1.84 -3.60 16.22
N GLU A 382 1.97 -3.84 14.91
CA GLU A 382 1.52 -2.89 13.89
C GLU A 382 0.00 -2.68 13.91
N ALA A 383 -0.78 -3.73 14.12
CA ALA A 383 -2.23 -3.60 14.28
C ALA A 383 -2.58 -2.77 15.52
N ALA A 384 -1.87 -2.95 16.63
CA ALA A 384 -2.07 -2.15 17.85
C ALA A 384 -1.75 -0.68 17.60
N ILE A 385 -0.63 -0.37 16.91
CA ILE A 385 -0.25 0.99 16.51
C ILE A 385 -1.38 1.62 15.67
N GLY A 386 -1.88 0.91 14.65
CA GLY A 386 -2.94 1.40 13.78
C GLY A 386 -4.26 1.63 14.51
N VAL A 387 -4.68 0.67 15.31
CA VAL A 387 -5.96 0.70 16.03
C VAL A 387 -5.98 1.82 17.07
N ILE A 388 -4.89 2.00 17.84
CA ILE A 388 -4.80 3.04 18.87
C ILE A 388 -4.69 4.43 18.24
N ASN A 389 -3.91 4.59 17.17
CA ASN A 389 -3.70 5.89 16.51
C ASN A 389 -4.77 6.24 15.46
N GLN A 390 -5.80 5.41 15.27
CA GLN A 390 -6.88 5.62 14.31
C GLN A 390 -6.35 5.82 12.87
N LYS A 391 -5.33 5.08 12.51
CA LYS A 391 -4.71 5.13 11.18
C LYS A 391 -4.63 3.72 10.58
N THR A 392 -4.55 3.65 9.26
CA THR A 392 -4.22 2.41 8.58
C THR A 392 -2.79 2.00 8.92
N THR A 393 -2.61 0.73 9.26
CA THR A 393 -1.30 0.08 9.23
C THR A 393 -1.37 -1.13 8.28
N ALA A 394 -0.29 -1.31 7.53
CA ALA A 394 -0.08 -2.42 6.61
C ALA A 394 1.21 -3.13 7.00
N VAL A 395 1.19 -4.45 6.94
CA VAL A 395 2.36 -5.29 7.18
C VAL A 395 2.63 -6.11 5.93
N ARG A 396 3.81 -5.91 5.35
CA ARG A 396 4.34 -6.64 4.20
C ARG A 396 5.74 -7.14 4.56
N ILE A 397 5.78 -8.33 5.18
CA ILE A 397 7.00 -8.98 5.69
C ILE A 397 7.35 -10.14 4.77
N ILE A 398 8.64 -10.25 4.41
CA ILE A 398 9.16 -11.22 3.47
C ILE A 398 10.23 -12.07 4.15
N PRO A 399 9.92 -13.29 4.60
CA PRO A 399 10.91 -14.23 5.11
C PRO A 399 11.86 -14.66 3.99
N TYR A 400 13.17 -14.34 4.10
CA TYR A 400 14.17 -14.63 3.08
C TYR A 400 15.57 -14.78 3.67
N GLY A 401 16.36 -15.71 3.20
CA GLY A 401 17.78 -15.82 3.48
C GLY A 401 18.13 -15.76 4.97
N LYS A 402 19.21 -15.05 5.30
CA LYS A 402 19.75 -14.83 6.65
C LYS A 402 19.94 -13.34 6.90
N GLU A 403 20.05 -12.96 8.19
CA GLU A 403 20.40 -11.59 8.60
C GLU A 403 21.62 -11.07 7.82
N GLY A 404 21.47 -9.90 7.19
CA GLY A 404 22.49 -9.25 6.38
C GLY A 404 22.52 -9.62 4.89
N ASP A 405 21.77 -10.65 4.47
CA ASP A 405 21.58 -10.94 3.03
C ASP A 405 20.77 -9.81 2.36
N MET A 406 20.80 -9.79 1.03
CA MET A 406 19.99 -8.86 0.21
C MET A 406 18.97 -9.66 -0.57
N LEU A 407 17.70 -9.26 -0.47
CA LEU A 407 16.61 -9.76 -1.31
C LEU A 407 16.43 -8.82 -2.50
N GLU A 408 16.69 -9.34 -3.69
CA GLU A 408 16.49 -8.60 -4.95
C GLU A 408 15.05 -8.78 -5.44
N LEU A 409 14.28 -7.70 -5.41
CA LEU A 409 12.88 -7.68 -5.87
C LEU A 409 12.75 -7.15 -7.29
N GLY A 410 13.70 -6.28 -7.68
CA GLY A 410 13.76 -5.68 -9.01
C GLY A 410 12.75 -4.57 -9.27
N GLY A 411 12.93 -3.87 -10.38
CA GLY A 411 12.03 -2.80 -10.83
C GLY A 411 11.82 -1.72 -9.76
N LEU A 412 10.58 -1.32 -9.56
CA LEU A 412 10.19 -0.31 -8.55
C LEU A 412 10.23 -0.85 -7.11
N LEU A 413 10.24 -2.17 -6.92
CA LEU A 413 10.29 -2.78 -5.59
C LEU A 413 11.72 -2.82 -5.01
N GLY A 414 12.74 -2.63 -5.83
CA GLY A 414 14.13 -2.48 -5.44
C GLY A 414 14.76 -3.70 -4.81
N SER A 415 15.46 -3.51 -3.70
CA SER A 415 16.13 -4.57 -2.94
C SER A 415 16.04 -4.34 -1.44
N ALA A 416 15.78 -5.40 -0.67
CA ALA A 416 15.61 -5.32 0.79
C ALA A 416 16.78 -5.98 1.52
N PRO A 417 17.48 -5.26 2.43
CA PRO A 417 18.39 -5.91 3.39
C PRO A 417 17.58 -6.76 4.38
N VAL A 418 18.01 -8.00 4.60
CA VAL A 418 17.39 -8.89 5.59
C VAL A 418 17.72 -8.40 6.99
N MET A 419 16.72 -7.88 7.68
CA MET A 419 16.86 -7.19 8.96
C MET A 419 16.95 -8.19 10.11
N LYS A 420 17.68 -7.81 11.16
CA LYS A 420 17.75 -8.57 12.39
C LYS A 420 16.39 -8.61 13.09
N VAL A 421 16.01 -9.81 13.59
CA VAL A 421 14.79 -10.04 14.37
C VAL A 421 15.14 -10.43 15.79
N ASN A 422 14.40 -9.94 16.77
CA ASN A 422 14.51 -10.35 18.16
C ASN A 422 14.17 -11.85 18.28
N LYS A 423 15.04 -12.60 18.96
CA LYS A 423 14.93 -14.07 19.10
C LYS A 423 14.09 -14.52 20.30
N ALA A 424 13.62 -13.60 21.14
CA ALA A 424 12.72 -13.94 22.24
C ALA A 424 11.38 -14.45 21.70
N SER A 425 10.84 -15.50 22.32
CA SER A 425 9.62 -16.13 21.83
C SER A 425 8.36 -15.36 22.23
N SER A 426 7.48 -15.13 21.27
CA SER A 426 6.11 -14.62 21.48
C SER A 426 5.04 -15.72 21.34
N ALA A 427 5.45 -17.00 21.29
CA ALA A 427 4.55 -18.11 20.97
C ALA A 427 3.36 -18.20 21.92
N ASP A 428 3.57 -18.12 23.24
CA ASP A 428 2.48 -18.21 24.23
C ASP A 428 1.52 -17.02 24.17
N PHE A 429 2.03 -15.84 23.80
CA PHE A 429 1.19 -14.65 23.59
C PHE A 429 0.28 -14.84 22.37
N ILE A 430 0.83 -15.27 21.24
CA ILE A 430 0.09 -15.50 20.00
C ILE A 430 -0.88 -16.69 20.13
N ALA A 431 -0.50 -17.74 20.86
CA ALA A 431 -1.36 -18.92 21.07
C ALA A 431 -2.67 -18.60 21.81
N ARG A 432 -2.78 -17.46 22.51
CA ARG A 432 -4.03 -17.06 23.19
C ARG A 432 -5.16 -16.86 22.19
N GLY A 433 -4.90 -16.35 20.97
CA GLY A 433 -5.92 -16.05 19.98
C GLY A 433 -6.99 -15.08 20.49
N GLY A 434 -8.21 -15.22 19.98
CA GLY A 434 -9.34 -14.39 20.41
C GLY A 434 -9.28 -12.97 19.88
N GLN A 435 -9.76 -12.01 20.68
CA GLN A 435 -9.87 -10.59 20.28
C GLN A 435 -9.21 -9.68 21.29
N ILE A 436 -8.32 -8.78 20.86
CA ILE A 436 -7.97 -7.59 21.64
C ILE A 436 -9.11 -6.59 21.45
N PRO A 437 -9.78 -6.15 22.52
CA PRO A 437 -10.94 -5.25 22.42
C PRO A 437 -10.58 -3.91 21.78
N ALA A 438 -11.58 -3.27 21.18
CA ALA A 438 -11.45 -1.90 20.69
C ALA A 438 -11.01 -0.94 21.81
N PRO A 439 -10.13 0.03 21.51
CA PRO A 439 -9.67 1.00 22.51
C PRO A 439 -10.84 1.89 22.99
N VAL A 440 -10.75 2.33 24.24
CA VAL A 440 -11.82 3.10 24.91
C VAL A 440 -12.26 4.35 24.14
N HIS A 441 -11.35 5.01 23.42
CA HIS A 441 -11.67 6.20 22.63
C HIS A 441 -12.49 5.90 21.36
N SER A 442 -12.63 4.64 20.96
CA SER A 442 -13.49 4.25 19.84
C SER A 442 -14.99 4.30 20.20
N PHE A 443 -15.33 4.38 21.48
CA PHE A 443 -16.69 4.50 21.99
C PHE A 443 -17.19 5.94 22.06
N LYS A 444 -16.43 6.90 21.56
CA LYS A 444 -16.91 8.26 21.38
C LYS A 444 -17.90 8.29 20.23
N ASN A 445 -19.14 8.53 20.57
CA ASN A 445 -20.21 8.78 19.60
C ASN A 445 -20.15 10.21 19.06
#